data_5e024d15d5ea95126ce83cf3f0aee0a6
#
_entry.id   5e024d15d5ea95126ce83cf3f0aee0a6
#
_cell.length_a   1.000
_cell.length_b   1.000
_cell.length_c   1.000
_cell.angle_alpha   90.00
_cell.angle_beta   90.00
_cell.angle_gamma   90.00
#
_symmetry.space_group_name_H-M   'P 1'
#
loop_
_entity.id
_entity.type
_entity.pdbx_description
1 polymer ?
#
loop_
_entity_poly.entity_id
_entity_poly.type
_entity_poly.pdbx_seq_one_letter_code
_entity_poly.pdbx_strand_id
1 'polypeptide(L)'
;MLIVFGVSAYLFWNNSYVVFKPLLFHNDSFEYINVDTSFNKNLKVVLESYGFSYKEDADRRILVKRKLKNDKELVWNLTERAMDPQWLNYHRNN
;
A
#
# COMPACT_ATOMS: atom_id res chain seq x y z
N MET A 1 24.86 -21.89 -11.14
CA MET A 1 25.10 -20.82 -10.15
C MET A 1 24.52 -19.49 -10.54
N LEU A 2 24.63 -19.06 -11.79
CA LEU A 2 24.04 -17.79 -12.25
C LEU A 2 22.52 -17.74 -12.10
N ILE A 3 21.84 -18.87 -12.33
CA ILE A 3 20.38 -18.96 -12.24
C ILE A 3 19.92 -18.75 -10.81
N VAL A 4 20.62 -19.36 -9.83
CA VAL A 4 20.27 -19.22 -8.40
C VAL A 4 20.43 -17.77 -7.95
N PHE A 5 21.48 -17.10 -8.42
CA PHE A 5 21.76 -15.71 -8.08
C PHE A 5 20.68 -14.79 -8.64
N GLY A 6 20.24 -15.01 -9.88
CA GLY A 6 19.17 -14.23 -10.50
C GLY A 6 17.83 -14.39 -9.80
N VAL A 7 17.48 -15.60 -9.39
CA VAL A 7 16.25 -15.86 -8.64
C VAL A 7 16.27 -15.16 -7.30
N SER A 8 17.39 -15.19 -6.59
CA SER A 8 17.51 -14.51 -5.30
C SER A 8 17.37 -13.00 -5.44
N ALA A 9 17.98 -12.40 -6.48
CA ALA A 9 17.86 -10.97 -6.74
C ALA A 9 16.41 -10.58 -7.07
N TYR A 10 15.71 -11.40 -7.87
CA TYR A 10 14.31 -11.17 -8.22
C TYR A 10 13.41 -11.21 -6.97
N LEU A 11 13.58 -12.21 -6.13
CA LEU A 11 12.80 -12.33 -4.89
C LEU A 11 13.07 -11.16 -3.94
N PHE A 12 14.32 -10.76 -3.82
CA PHE A 12 14.69 -9.60 -2.99
C PHE A 12 14.01 -8.35 -3.52
N TRP A 13 14.04 -8.12 -4.84
CA TRP A 13 13.41 -6.94 -5.45
C TRP A 13 11.90 -6.92 -5.20
N ASN A 14 11.20 -8.05 -5.40
CA ASN A 14 9.74 -8.13 -5.20
C ASN A 14 9.31 -7.96 -3.75
N ASN A 15 10.17 -8.35 -2.80
CA ASN A 15 9.89 -8.24 -1.38
C ASN A 15 10.45 -6.97 -0.75
N SER A 16 11.13 -6.11 -1.53
CA SER A 16 11.60 -4.83 -1.01
C SER A 16 10.41 -3.93 -0.70
N TYR A 17 10.62 -3.03 0.25
CA TYR A 17 9.59 -2.07 0.67
C TYR A 17 9.77 -0.76 -0.08
N VAL A 18 8.67 -0.21 -0.54
CA VAL A 18 8.63 1.06 -1.27
C VAL A 18 7.48 1.91 -0.75
N VAL A 19 7.57 3.23 -0.93
CA VAL A 19 6.55 4.15 -0.45
C VAL A 19 5.22 3.86 -1.14
N PHE A 20 4.15 3.72 -0.33
CA PHE A 20 2.79 3.59 -0.83
C PHE A 20 2.35 4.93 -1.42
N LYS A 21 1.93 4.91 -2.67
CA LYS A 21 1.41 6.10 -3.36
C LYS A 21 -0.08 5.90 -3.62
N PRO A 22 -0.95 6.64 -2.92
CA PRO A 22 -2.40 6.52 -3.11
C PRO A 22 -2.83 6.78 -4.54
N LEU A 23 -3.75 5.94 -5.04
CA LEU A 23 -4.30 6.05 -6.40
C LEU A 23 -5.82 6.13 -6.33
N LEU A 24 -6.40 6.97 -7.17
CA LEU A 24 -7.82 6.94 -7.46
C LEU A 24 -8.03 6.70 -8.95
N PHE A 25 -9.16 6.07 -9.27
CA PHE A 25 -9.56 5.84 -10.65
C PHE A 25 -10.49 6.96 -11.07
N HIS A 26 -10.09 7.73 -12.08
CA HIS A 26 -10.82 8.90 -12.52
C HIS A 26 -10.67 9.06 -14.04
N ASN A 27 -11.78 9.31 -14.73
CA ASN A 27 -11.79 9.49 -16.20
C ASN A 27 -11.07 8.35 -16.95
N ASP A 28 -11.37 7.10 -16.54
CA ASP A 28 -10.83 5.88 -17.15
C ASP A 28 -9.31 5.71 -16.97
N SER A 29 -8.71 6.40 -16.00
CA SER A 29 -7.29 6.24 -15.70
C SER A 29 -7.04 6.30 -14.19
N PHE A 30 -5.91 5.72 -13.78
CA PHE A 30 -5.42 5.83 -12.41
C PHE A 30 -4.63 7.12 -12.25
N GLU A 31 -4.92 7.86 -11.18
CA GLU A 31 -4.22 9.11 -10.87
C GLU A 31 -3.70 9.07 -9.43
N TYR A 32 -2.45 9.52 -9.24
CA TYR A 32 -1.89 9.69 -7.91
C TYR A 32 -2.52 10.90 -7.25
N ILE A 33 -2.80 10.79 -5.95
CA ILE A 33 -3.37 11.86 -5.16
C ILE A 33 -2.43 12.23 -4.02
N ASN A 34 -2.51 13.50 -3.61
CA ASN A 34 -1.81 13.98 -2.42
C ASN A 34 -2.72 13.79 -1.20
N VAL A 35 -2.14 13.28 -0.12
CA VAL A 35 -2.88 12.97 1.10
C VAL A 35 -2.16 13.55 2.30
N ASP A 36 -2.90 13.73 3.39
CA ASP A 36 -2.33 14.22 4.65
C ASP A 36 -1.93 13.06 5.57
N THR A 37 -1.45 13.40 6.77
CA THR A 37 -1.01 12.40 7.74
C THR A 37 -2.14 11.53 8.27
N SER A 38 -3.38 12.04 8.27
CA SER A 38 -4.53 11.25 8.72
C SER A 38 -4.82 10.10 7.75
N PHE A 39 -4.56 10.27 6.46
CA PHE A 39 -4.67 9.18 5.49
C PHE A 39 -3.73 8.03 5.86
N ASN A 40 -2.48 8.32 6.17
CA ASN A 40 -1.52 7.28 6.52
C ASN A 40 -1.95 6.50 7.76
N LYS A 41 -2.52 7.17 8.74
CA LYS A 41 -3.08 6.54 9.94
C LYS A 41 -4.21 5.57 9.56
N ASN A 42 -5.08 6.00 8.66
CA ASN A 42 -6.18 5.17 8.18
C ASN A 42 -5.67 4.01 7.32
N LEU A 43 -4.65 4.25 6.51
CA LEU A 43 -4.05 3.22 5.67
C LEU A 43 -3.48 2.06 6.51
N LYS A 44 -2.91 2.35 7.68
CA LYS A 44 -2.45 1.30 8.59
C LYS A 44 -3.58 0.36 8.99
N VAL A 45 -4.75 0.93 9.30
CA VAL A 45 -5.94 0.13 9.65
C VAL A 45 -6.32 -0.79 8.49
N VAL A 46 -6.33 -0.25 7.27
CA VAL A 46 -6.67 -1.02 6.07
C VAL A 46 -5.69 -2.15 5.85
N LEU A 47 -4.38 -1.86 5.89
CA LEU A 47 -3.35 -2.86 5.66
C LEU A 47 -3.40 -3.97 6.70
N GLU A 48 -3.59 -3.61 7.97
CA GLU A 48 -3.72 -4.59 9.05
C GLU A 48 -4.95 -5.46 8.88
N SER A 49 -6.07 -4.89 8.47
CA SER A 49 -7.32 -5.63 8.26
C SER A 49 -7.19 -6.67 7.14
N TYR A 50 -6.42 -6.37 6.11
CA TYR A 50 -6.20 -7.30 5.00
C TYR A 50 -4.99 -8.21 5.21
N GLY A 51 -4.26 -8.02 6.30
CA GLY A 51 -3.09 -8.86 6.59
C GLY A 51 -1.85 -8.53 5.77
N PHE A 52 -1.78 -7.34 5.19
CA PHE A 52 -0.60 -6.89 4.45
C PHE A 52 0.45 -6.33 5.41
N SER A 53 1.71 -6.74 5.21
CA SER A 53 2.81 -6.18 5.99
C SER A 53 3.19 -4.79 5.47
N TYR A 54 3.60 -3.92 6.39
CA TYR A 54 4.04 -2.57 6.05
C TYR A 54 5.10 -2.12 7.04
N LYS A 55 5.79 -1.04 6.67
CA LYS A 55 6.75 -0.36 7.54
C LYS A 55 6.46 1.13 7.51
N GLU A 56 6.98 1.84 8.49
CA GLU A 56 6.89 3.30 8.55
C GLU A 56 8.30 3.86 8.58
N ASP A 57 8.60 4.84 7.72
CA ASP A 57 9.94 5.43 7.68
C ASP A 57 10.05 6.63 8.63
N ALA A 58 11.22 7.28 8.64
CA ALA A 58 11.48 8.42 9.53
C ALA A 58 10.57 9.61 9.24
N ASP A 59 10.06 9.72 8.01
CA ASP A 59 9.14 10.78 7.58
C ASP A 59 7.68 10.40 7.77
N ARG A 60 7.43 9.28 8.44
CA ARG A 60 6.07 8.72 8.68
C ARG A 60 5.35 8.30 7.42
N ARG A 61 6.10 8.03 6.35
CA ARG A 61 5.52 7.47 5.14
C ARG A 61 5.32 5.97 5.32
N ILE A 62 4.25 5.45 4.72
CA ILE A 62 3.95 4.02 4.78
C ILE A 62 4.68 3.33 3.62
N LEU A 63 5.45 2.32 3.97
CA LEU A 63 6.17 1.50 3.01
C LEU A 63 5.50 0.14 2.90
N VAL A 64 5.28 -0.31 1.68
CA VAL A 64 4.67 -1.62 1.39
C VAL A 64 5.57 -2.40 0.46
N LYS A 65 5.34 -3.69 0.36
CA LYS A 65 6.11 -4.52 -0.57
C LYS A 65 5.89 -4.01 -2.00
N ARG A 66 6.96 -4.04 -2.80
CA ARG A 66 6.93 -3.56 -4.18
C ARG A 66 5.87 -4.28 -5.00
N LYS A 67 5.66 -5.56 -4.77
CA LYS A 67 4.63 -6.35 -5.44
C LYS A 67 3.23 -5.73 -5.23
N LEU A 68 2.93 -5.31 -4.01
CA LEU A 68 1.66 -4.64 -3.71
C LEU A 68 1.57 -3.31 -4.44
N LYS A 69 2.62 -2.49 -4.36
CA LYS A 69 2.62 -1.16 -5.00
C LYS A 69 2.42 -1.24 -6.49
N ASN A 70 2.95 -2.29 -7.15
CA ASN A 70 2.82 -2.46 -8.60
C ASN A 70 1.45 -2.97 -9.04
N ASP A 71 0.62 -3.41 -8.12
CA ASP A 71 -0.76 -3.80 -8.39
C ASP A 71 -1.66 -2.58 -8.23
N LYS A 72 -1.87 -1.85 -9.32
CA LYS A 72 -2.60 -0.57 -9.30
C LYS A 72 -4.03 -0.72 -8.84
N GLU A 73 -4.70 -1.80 -9.22
CA GLU A 73 -6.08 -2.05 -8.81
C GLU A 73 -6.16 -2.29 -7.30
N LEU A 74 -5.21 -3.04 -6.75
CA LEU A 74 -5.13 -3.26 -5.31
C LEU A 74 -4.83 -1.95 -4.57
N VAL A 75 -3.88 -1.15 -5.06
CA VAL A 75 -3.55 0.15 -4.47
C VAL A 75 -4.79 1.05 -4.46
N TRP A 76 -5.53 1.08 -5.56
CA TRP A 76 -6.77 1.85 -5.64
C TRP A 76 -7.78 1.39 -4.59
N ASN A 77 -8.02 0.09 -4.49
CA ASN A 77 -8.95 -0.46 -3.49
C ASN A 77 -8.54 -0.09 -2.07
N LEU A 78 -7.26 -0.21 -1.75
CA LEU A 78 -6.74 0.14 -0.43
C LEU A 78 -6.90 1.64 -0.16
N THR A 79 -6.66 2.47 -1.17
CA THR A 79 -6.82 3.92 -1.07
C THR A 79 -8.27 4.29 -0.77
N GLU A 80 -9.23 3.68 -1.49
CA GLU A 80 -10.65 3.94 -1.25
C GLU A 80 -11.08 3.55 0.15
N ARG A 81 -10.62 2.41 0.66
CA ARG A 81 -10.93 1.97 2.02
C ARG A 81 -10.36 2.95 3.06
N ALA A 82 -9.15 3.44 2.83
CA ALA A 82 -8.52 4.41 3.75
C ALA A 82 -9.25 5.76 3.76
N MET A 83 -10.08 6.02 2.74
CA MET A 83 -10.86 7.25 2.62
C MET A 83 -12.35 7.04 2.94
N ASP A 84 -12.75 5.84 3.36
CA ASP A 84 -14.15 5.50 3.66
C ASP A 84 -14.37 5.49 5.17
N PRO A 85 -15.02 6.54 5.73
CA PRO A 85 -15.23 6.63 7.18
C PRO A 85 -16.09 5.49 7.74
N GLN A 86 -17.07 5.00 6.99
CA GLN A 86 -17.94 3.92 7.46
C GLN A 86 -17.16 2.61 7.56
N TRP A 87 -16.38 2.29 6.54
CA TRP A 87 -15.56 1.09 6.55
C TRP A 87 -14.54 1.14 7.69
N LEU A 88 -13.86 2.27 7.83
CA LEU A 88 -12.84 2.46 8.87
C LEU A 88 -13.44 2.33 10.28
N ASN A 89 -14.60 2.96 10.49
CA ASN A 89 -15.25 2.93 11.78
C ASN A 89 -15.64 1.50 12.17
N TYR A 90 -16.20 0.75 11.24
CA TYR A 90 -16.55 -0.66 11.45
C TYR A 90 -15.33 -1.49 11.84
N HIS A 91 -14.22 -1.33 11.10
CA HIS A 91 -13.03 -2.17 11.31
C HIS A 91 -12.20 -1.75 12.52
N ARG A 92 -12.25 -0.48 12.92
CA ARG A 92 -11.57 -0.02 14.14
C ARG A 92 -12.24 -0.53 15.41
N ASN A 93 -13.56 -0.65 15.37
CA ASN A 93 -14.35 -1.01 16.55
C ASN A 93 -14.54 -2.53 16.67
N ASN A 94 -14.01 -3.28 15.72
CA ASN A 94 -14.02 -4.74 15.73
C ASN A 94 -12.60 -5.27 15.68
#